data_ca5c14c7c0db11aee8823949da1d8bc7
#
_entry.id   ca5c14c7c0db11aee8823949da1d8bc7
#
_cell.length_a   1.000
_cell.length_b   1.000
_cell.length_c   1.000
_cell.angle_alpha   90.00
_cell.angle_beta   90.00
_cell.angle_gamma   90.00
#
_symmetry.space_group_name_H-M   'P 1'
#
loop_
_entity.id
_entity.type
_entity.pdbx_description
1 polymer ?
#
loop_
_entity_poly.entity_id
_entity_poly.type
_entity_poly.pdbx_seq_one_letter_code
_entity_poly.pdbx_strand_id
1 'polypeptide(L)'
;DHTPGQGQFKNMAAYRDYLARSYKKSEAELDDIIDKKLAASGGAFERAKTLVKAAHKKGVSVASHDDDTRERIETMHGLDVQISEFPINMEAASAAREMGLSTVFGAPNILRGKSQSGSMKALDAIEAGVADCLCADYAPAALIVAVIKLSSLTHIDLAAAVRLVTLNPAKAAGLDDRGEIAIGKRADLIMV
;
A
#
# COMPACT_ATOMS: atom_id res chain seq x y z
N ASP A 1 8.79 -8.36 -0.16
CA ASP A 1 9.55 -9.27 -1.02
C ASP A 1 8.58 -10.10 -1.84
N HIS A 2 8.66 -9.97 -3.16
CA HIS A 2 7.73 -10.64 -4.06
C HIS A 2 7.99 -12.15 -4.07
N THR A 3 6.99 -12.94 -3.72
CA THR A 3 7.04 -14.40 -3.72
C THR A 3 5.98 -14.92 -4.69
N PRO A 4 6.28 -15.98 -5.48
CA PRO A 4 5.30 -16.57 -6.38
C PRO A 4 4.04 -17.02 -5.63
N GLY A 5 2.87 -16.76 -6.22
CA GLY A 5 1.57 -17.12 -5.66
C GLY A 5 1.00 -16.15 -4.63
N GLN A 6 1.60 -14.97 -4.47
CA GLN A 6 1.12 -13.92 -3.56
C GLN A 6 1.02 -12.56 -4.26
N GLY A 7 0.06 -11.76 -3.83
CA GLY A 7 -0.13 -10.39 -4.30
C GLY A 7 -0.28 -10.30 -5.82
N GLN A 8 0.48 -9.39 -6.43
CA GLN A 8 0.44 -9.17 -7.89
C GLN A 8 1.00 -10.35 -8.73
N PHE A 9 1.64 -11.36 -8.13
CA PHE A 9 2.21 -12.54 -8.82
C PHE A 9 1.43 -13.82 -8.48
N LYS A 10 0.18 -13.89 -8.94
CA LYS A 10 -0.75 -15.01 -8.64
C LYS A 10 -0.27 -16.40 -9.08
N ASN A 11 0.63 -16.45 -10.05
CA ASN A 11 1.18 -17.72 -10.53
C ASN A 11 2.66 -17.62 -10.89
N MET A 12 3.33 -18.77 -10.96
CA MET A 12 4.74 -18.91 -11.25
C MET A 12 5.14 -18.32 -12.62
N ALA A 13 4.29 -18.45 -13.63
CA ALA A 13 4.58 -17.94 -14.96
C ALA A 13 4.66 -16.41 -14.98
N ALA A 14 3.69 -15.72 -14.36
CA ALA A 14 3.69 -14.27 -14.25
C ALA A 14 4.92 -13.77 -13.45
N TYR A 15 5.30 -14.49 -12.40
CA TYR A 15 6.49 -14.15 -11.62
C TYR A 15 7.78 -14.34 -12.43
N ARG A 16 7.89 -15.43 -13.17
CA ARG A 16 9.03 -15.71 -14.05
C ARG A 16 9.19 -14.64 -15.14
N ASP A 17 8.09 -14.26 -15.80
CA ASP A 17 8.05 -13.19 -16.78
C ASP A 17 8.51 -11.85 -16.21
N TYR A 18 8.11 -11.54 -14.99
CA TYR A 18 8.58 -10.35 -14.27
C TYR A 18 10.09 -10.40 -14.05
N LEU A 19 10.61 -11.52 -13.51
CA LEU A 19 12.05 -11.68 -13.27
C LEU A 19 12.85 -11.58 -14.57
N ALA A 20 12.40 -12.22 -15.65
CA ALA A 20 13.07 -12.19 -16.95
C ALA A 20 13.20 -10.75 -17.49
N ARG A 21 12.11 -9.98 -17.40
CA ARG A 21 12.10 -8.56 -17.83
C ARG A 21 12.96 -7.67 -16.94
N SER A 22 12.98 -7.93 -15.63
CA SER A 22 13.68 -7.07 -14.66
C SER A 22 15.17 -7.34 -14.60
N TYR A 23 15.58 -8.60 -14.70
CA TYR A 23 16.98 -8.99 -14.43
C TYR A 23 17.77 -9.39 -15.66
N LYS A 24 17.14 -9.61 -16.82
CA LYS A 24 17.78 -10.00 -18.10
C LYS A 24 18.74 -11.20 -17.91
N LYS A 25 18.32 -12.21 -17.15
CA LYS A 25 19.09 -13.41 -16.82
C LYS A 25 18.66 -14.61 -17.67
N SER A 26 19.50 -15.63 -17.75
CA SER A 26 19.18 -16.90 -18.38
C SER A 26 18.10 -17.66 -17.60
N GLU A 27 17.42 -18.60 -18.27
CA GLU A 27 16.38 -19.43 -17.65
C GLU A 27 16.91 -20.18 -16.41
N ALA A 28 18.12 -20.75 -16.48
CA ALA A 28 18.74 -21.46 -15.36
C ALA A 28 19.02 -20.53 -14.15
N GLU A 29 19.43 -19.28 -14.40
CA GLU A 29 19.63 -18.30 -13.33
C GLU A 29 18.30 -17.84 -12.73
N LEU A 30 17.21 -17.78 -13.54
CA LEU A 30 15.89 -17.47 -13.04
C LEU A 30 15.34 -18.60 -12.16
N ASP A 31 15.56 -19.88 -12.54
CA ASP A 31 15.20 -21.04 -11.73
C ASP A 31 15.91 -21.00 -10.37
N ASP A 32 17.23 -20.75 -10.35
CA ASP A 32 18.00 -20.67 -9.11
C ASP A 32 17.48 -19.51 -8.19
N ILE A 33 17.10 -18.38 -8.76
CA ILE A 33 16.50 -17.27 -8.00
C ILE A 33 15.16 -17.67 -7.41
N ILE A 34 14.31 -18.33 -8.18
CA ILE A 34 12.99 -18.81 -7.75
C ILE A 34 13.13 -19.83 -6.63
N ASP A 35 13.98 -20.85 -6.82
CA ASP A 35 14.20 -21.90 -5.84
C ASP A 35 14.75 -21.34 -4.52
N LYS A 36 15.71 -20.42 -4.57
CA LYS A 36 16.21 -19.71 -3.37
C LYS A 36 15.12 -18.95 -2.65
N LYS A 37 14.25 -18.24 -3.38
CA LYS A 37 13.14 -17.49 -2.77
C LYS A 37 12.10 -18.42 -2.15
N LEU A 38 11.74 -19.51 -2.83
CA LEU A 38 10.83 -20.52 -2.29
C LEU A 38 11.41 -21.18 -1.03
N ALA A 39 12.68 -21.55 -1.04
CA ALA A 39 13.35 -22.09 0.13
C ALA A 39 13.38 -21.11 1.31
N ALA A 40 13.61 -19.80 1.02
CA ALA A 40 13.62 -18.76 2.03
C ALA A 40 12.22 -18.41 2.59
N SER A 41 11.13 -18.81 1.89
CA SER A 41 9.76 -18.54 2.35
C SER A 41 9.39 -19.35 3.60
N GLY A 42 10.07 -20.47 3.87
CA GLY A 42 9.91 -21.26 5.09
C GLY A 42 10.12 -20.38 6.34
N GLY A 43 9.14 -20.36 7.26
CA GLY A 43 9.18 -19.56 8.49
C GLY A 43 9.03 -18.05 8.28
N ALA A 44 8.68 -17.56 7.08
CA ALA A 44 8.49 -16.14 6.80
C ALA A 44 7.43 -15.52 7.72
N PHE A 45 6.35 -16.24 8.00
CA PHE A 45 5.28 -15.78 8.89
C PHE A 45 5.78 -15.54 10.32
N GLU A 46 6.55 -16.47 10.89
CA GLU A 46 7.09 -16.32 12.25
C GLU A 46 8.14 -15.20 12.33
N ARG A 47 8.92 -15.02 11.27
CA ARG A 47 9.83 -13.85 11.17
C ARG A 47 9.05 -12.54 11.12
N ALA A 48 8.00 -12.46 10.28
CA ALA A 48 7.12 -11.29 10.19
C ALA A 48 6.50 -10.96 11.57
N LYS A 49 5.94 -11.95 12.25
CA LYS A 49 5.38 -11.82 13.60
C LYS A 49 6.40 -11.28 14.60
N THR A 50 7.64 -11.73 14.54
CA THR A 50 8.71 -11.25 15.40
C THR A 50 9.05 -9.79 15.11
N LEU A 51 9.12 -9.40 13.82
CA LEU A 51 9.39 -8.02 13.39
C LEU A 51 8.26 -7.07 13.76
N VAL A 52 7.00 -7.47 13.57
CA VAL A 52 5.83 -6.69 13.96
C VAL A 52 5.86 -6.40 15.47
N LYS A 53 6.08 -7.42 16.30
CA LYS A 53 6.22 -7.24 17.75
C LYS A 53 7.37 -6.29 18.14
N ALA A 54 8.48 -6.36 17.41
CA ALA A 54 9.61 -5.47 17.65
C ALA A 54 9.32 -4.01 17.25
N ALA A 55 8.58 -3.80 16.15
CA ALA A 55 8.14 -2.49 15.70
C ALA A 55 7.18 -1.85 16.70
N HIS A 56 6.17 -2.60 17.16
CA HIS A 56 5.20 -2.11 18.15
C HIS A 56 5.84 -1.73 19.49
N LYS A 57 6.85 -2.48 19.97
CA LYS A 57 7.61 -2.10 21.15
C LYS A 57 8.30 -0.74 21.02
N LYS A 58 8.50 -0.26 19.81
CA LYS A 58 9.09 1.06 19.50
C LYS A 58 8.03 2.10 19.09
N GLY A 59 6.75 1.78 19.17
CA GLY A 59 5.66 2.67 18.72
C GLY A 59 5.64 2.89 17.22
N VAL A 60 6.13 1.95 16.40
CA VAL A 60 6.17 2.05 14.95
C VAL A 60 5.02 1.26 14.34
N SER A 61 4.20 1.93 13.52
CA SER A 61 3.14 1.28 12.72
C SER A 61 3.74 0.36 11.66
N VAL A 62 3.05 -0.75 11.38
CA VAL A 62 3.48 -1.74 10.40
C VAL A 62 2.48 -1.80 9.26
N ALA A 63 2.99 -1.91 8.03
CA ALA A 63 2.21 -2.07 6.82
C ALA A 63 2.41 -3.46 6.20
N SER A 64 1.33 -4.06 5.71
CA SER A 64 1.37 -5.12 4.70
C SER A 64 1.37 -4.51 3.30
N HIS A 65 1.69 -5.30 2.29
CA HIS A 65 1.79 -4.83 0.91
C HIS A 65 1.18 -5.83 -0.06
N ASP A 66 0.45 -5.33 -1.08
CA ASP A 66 -0.18 -6.14 -2.13
C ASP A 66 -1.16 -7.20 -1.59
N ASP A 67 -1.90 -6.88 -0.56
CA ASP A 67 -2.92 -7.78 -0.02
C ASP A 67 -3.98 -8.07 -1.09
N ASP A 68 -4.35 -9.35 -1.27
CA ASP A 68 -5.13 -9.83 -2.42
C ASP A 68 -6.44 -10.54 -2.04
N THR A 69 -6.60 -10.94 -0.79
CA THR A 69 -7.80 -11.62 -0.30
C THR A 69 -8.21 -11.15 1.08
N ARG A 70 -9.47 -11.41 1.45
CA ARG A 70 -9.97 -11.18 2.82
C ARG A 70 -9.14 -11.97 3.84
N GLU A 71 -8.84 -13.24 3.58
CA GLU A 71 -8.07 -14.10 4.49
C GLU A 71 -6.65 -13.55 4.72
N ARG A 72 -6.06 -12.93 3.69
CA ARG A 72 -4.77 -12.25 3.84
C ARG A 72 -4.89 -11.07 4.80
N ILE A 73 -5.91 -10.24 4.65
CA ILE A 73 -6.20 -9.13 5.56
C ILE A 73 -6.47 -9.63 6.99
N GLU A 74 -7.27 -10.68 7.16
CA GLU A 74 -7.51 -11.31 8.47
C GLU A 74 -6.19 -11.76 9.13
N THR A 75 -5.32 -12.37 8.35
CA THR A 75 -3.98 -12.77 8.80
C THR A 75 -3.14 -11.57 9.24
N MET A 76 -3.14 -10.48 8.46
CA MET A 76 -2.39 -9.27 8.79
C MET A 76 -2.98 -8.56 10.01
N HIS A 77 -4.30 -8.47 10.09
CA HIS A 77 -4.99 -7.94 11.28
C HIS A 77 -4.67 -8.76 12.54
N GLY A 78 -4.67 -10.09 12.43
CA GLY A 78 -4.28 -10.99 13.52
C GLY A 78 -2.82 -10.88 13.96
N LEU A 79 -1.95 -10.34 13.11
CA LEU A 79 -0.58 -9.94 13.45
C LEU A 79 -0.48 -8.52 14.03
N ASP A 80 -1.60 -7.80 14.14
CA ASP A 80 -1.65 -6.41 14.58
C ASP A 80 -0.95 -5.44 13.59
N VAL A 81 -1.11 -5.70 12.29
CA VAL A 81 -0.72 -4.78 11.21
C VAL A 81 -1.78 -3.69 11.10
N GLN A 82 -1.36 -2.42 11.01
CA GLN A 82 -2.27 -1.25 11.01
C GLN A 82 -2.56 -0.70 9.61
N ILE A 83 -1.75 -1.01 8.63
CA ILE A 83 -1.80 -0.42 7.29
C ILE A 83 -1.79 -1.52 6.23
N SER A 84 -2.71 -1.44 5.26
CA SER A 84 -2.67 -2.23 4.03
C SER A 84 -2.25 -1.32 2.87
N GLU A 85 -1.03 -1.48 2.41
CA GLU A 85 -0.46 -0.71 1.30
C GLU A 85 -0.70 -1.44 -0.02
N PHE A 86 -1.32 -0.74 -0.96
CA PHE A 86 -1.66 -1.23 -2.30
C PHE A 86 -2.48 -2.52 -2.31
N PRO A 87 -3.61 -2.62 -1.57
CA PRO A 87 -4.51 -3.76 -1.75
C PRO A 87 -4.89 -3.86 -3.23
N ILE A 88 -4.75 -5.06 -3.82
CA ILE A 88 -4.77 -5.21 -5.28
C ILE A 88 -6.17 -5.29 -5.89
N ASN A 89 -7.20 -5.43 -5.07
CA ASN A 89 -8.60 -5.51 -5.49
C ASN A 89 -9.56 -4.93 -4.43
N MET A 90 -10.82 -4.78 -4.81
CA MET A 90 -11.85 -4.20 -3.95
C MET A 90 -12.16 -5.08 -2.72
N GLU A 91 -12.07 -6.38 -2.84
CA GLU A 91 -12.30 -7.32 -1.73
C GLU A 91 -11.31 -7.07 -0.60
N ALA A 92 -10.00 -7.06 -0.91
CA ALA A 92 -8.96 -6.81 0.07
C ALA A 92 -9.04 -5.39 0.67
N ALA A 93 -9.31 -4.37 -0.17
CA ALA A 93 -9.45 -2.99 0.30
C ALA A 93 -10.64 -2.82 1.25
N SER A 94 -11.80 -3.42 0.91
CA SER A 94 -12.99 -3.39 1.76
C SER A 94 -12.77 -4.14 3.08
N ALA A 95 -12.16 -5.32 3.01
CA ALA A 95 -11.84 -6.10 4.21
C ALA A 95 -10.88 -5.35 5.14
N ALA A 96 -9.85 -4.68 4.59
CA ALA A 96 -8.93 -3.85 5.37
C ALA A 96 -9.67 -2.74 6.13
N ARG A 97 -10.57 -2.02 5.45
CA ARG A 97 -11.41 -0.98 6.07
C ARG A 97 -12.33 -1.53 7.15
N GLU A 98 -13.03 -2.64 6.88
CA GLU A 98 -13.91 -3.31 7.85
C GLU A 98 -13.19 -3.71 9.13
N MET A 99 -11.91 -4.11 9.01
CA MET A 99 -11.07 -4.53 10.14
C MET A 99 -10.28 -3.37 10.77
N GLY A 100 -10.47 -2.14 10.30
CA GLY A 100 -9.83 -0.95 10.87
C GLY A 100 -8.39 -0.70 10.44
N LEU A 101 -7.89 -1.40 9.40
CA LEU A 101 -6.61 -1.07 8.80
C LEU A 101 -6.77 0.19 7.92
N SER A 102 -5.76 1.05 7.95
CA SER A 102 -5.67 2.17 7.01
C SER A 102 -5.21 1.67 5.65
N THR A 103 -5.92 2.01 4.58
CA THR A 103 -5.53 1.64 3.21
C THR A 103 -4.73 2.75 2.55
N VAL A 104 -3.69 2.39 1.80
CA VAL A 104 -2.82 3.34 1.09
C VAL A 104 -2.78 3.03 -0.39
N PHE A 105 -2.95 4.06 -1.24
CA PHE A 105 -2.89 3.95 -2.70
C PHE A 105 -1.89 4.92 -3.31
N GLY A 106 -1.36 4.59 -4.48
CA GLY A 106 -0.37 5.42 -5.16
C GLY A 106 -0.98 6.58 -5.93
N ALA A 107 -0.54 7.81 -5.68
CA ALA A 107 -0.91 8.99 -6.45
C ALA A 107 -0.64 8.84 -7.97
N PRO A 108 0.45 8.20 -8.43
CA PRO A 108 0.67 7.92 -9.84
C PRO A 108 -0.44 7.08 -10.50
N ASN A 109 -1.11 6.20 -9.75
CA ASN A 109 -2.26 5.43 -10.25
C ASN A 109 -3.41 6.35 -10.65
N ILE A 110 -3.70 7.38 -9.84
CA ILE A 110 -4.73 8.40 -10.13
C ILE A 110 -4.39 9.15 -11.40
N LEU A 111 -3.15 9.62 -11.55
CA LEU A 111 -2.74 10.43 -12.70
C LEU A 111 -2.75 9.65 -14.01
N ARG A 112 -2.45 8.35 -13.98
CA ARG A 112 -2.52 7.47 -15.15
C ARG A 112 -3.92 6.94 -15.43
N GLY A 113 -4.83 7.00 -14.45
CA GLY A 113 -6.16 6.40 -14.54
C GLY A 113 -6.16 4.86 -14.54
N LYS A 114 -5.02 4.24 -14.22
CA LYS A 114 -4.84 2.78 -14.15
C LYS A 114 -3.67 2.38 -13.26
N SER A 115 -3.73 1.17 -12.70
CA SER A 115 -2.59 0.55 -12.03
C SER A 115 -1.47 0.21 -13.01
N GLN A 116 -0.23 0.22 -12.54
CA GLN A 116 0.94 -0.21 -13.32
C GLN A 116 0.99 -1.74 -13.46
N SER A 117 0.57 -2.46 -12.43
CA SER A 117 0.56 -3.93 -12.38
C SER A 117 -0.75 -4.56 -12.88
N GLY A 118 -1.74 -3.76 -13.28
CA GLY A 118 -3.08 -4.26 -13.62
C GLY A 118 -3.99 -4.53 -12.41
N SER A 119 -3.57 -4.11 -11.21
CA SER A 119 -4.38 -4.13 -9.98
C SER A 119 -5.50 -3.08 -10.01
N MET A 120 -6.22 -2.91 -8.91
CA MET A 120 -7.31 -1.96 -8.77
C MET A 120 -6.89 -0.51 -9.08
N LYS A 121 -7.78 0.26 -9.67
CA LYS A 121 -7.60 1.71 -9.82
C LYS A 121 -7.80 2.40 -8.48
N ALA A 122 -6.90 3.33 -8.15
CA ALA A 122 -7.03 4.13 -6.94
C ALA A 122 -8.30 4.99 -6.94
N LEU A 123 -8.77 5.45 -8.11
CA LEU A 123 -10.03 6.17 -8.25
C LEU A 123 -11.23 5.33 -7.80
N ASP A 124 -11.29 4.06 -8.21
CA ASP A 124 -12.39 3.16 -7.82
C ASP A 124 -12.42 2.95 -6.29
N ALA A 125 -11.24 2.85 -5.66
CA ALA A 125 -11.12 2.74 -4.20
C ALA A 125 -11.57 4.01 -3.47
N ILE A 126 -11.25 5.19 -4.01
CA ILE A 126 -11.68 6.49 -3.46
C ILE A 126 -13.19 6.63 -3.57
N GLU A 127 -13.76 6.33 -4.74
CA GLU A 127 -15.20 6.42 -4.96
C GLU A 127 -16.00 5.44 -4.09
N ALA A 128 -15.44 4.26 -3.83
CA ALA A 128 -16.03 3.28 -2.91
C ALA A 128 -15.82 3.64 -1.42
N GLY A 129 -15.07 4.71 -1.10
CA GLY A 129 -14.78 5.12 0.28
C GLY A 129 -13.86 4.16 1.03
N VAL A 130 -13.08 3.34 0.31
CA VAL A 130 -12.14 2.38 0.89
C VAL A 130 -10.68 2.81 0.79
N ALA A 131 -10.40 4.03 0.33
CA ALA A 131 -9.06 4.63 0.32
C ALA A 131 -8.91 5.63 1.46
N ASP A 132 -7.95 5.39 2.36
CA ASP A 132 -7.66 6.30 3.48
C ASP A 132 -6.53 7.26 3.16
N CYS A 133 -5.49 6.78 2.51
CA CYS A 133 -4.25 7.53 2.27
C CYS A 133 -3.79 7.41 0.82
N LEU A 134 -3.07 8.44 0.38
CA LEU A 134 -2.29 8.42 -0.85
C LEU A 134 -0.81 8.57 -0.52
N CYS A 135 0.03 7.82 -1.22
CA CYS A 135 1.48 7.97 -1.19
C CYS A 135 2.04 8.41 -2.54
N ALA A 136 3.24 8.98 -2.50
CA ALA A 136 3.96 9.43 -3.69
C ALA A 136 4.46 8.28 -4.57
N ASP A 137 4.65 7.10 -3.97
CA ASP A 137 5.30 5.97 -4.62
C ASP A 137 6.65 6.43 -5.22
N TYR A 138 6.94 6.13 -6.48
CA TYR A 138 8.17 6.56 -7.17
C TYR A 138 8.12 7.98 -7.74
N ALA A 139 7.01 8.72 -7.60
CA ALA A 139 6.82 10.05 -8.21
C ALA A 139 6.38 11.10 -7.17
N PRO A 140 7.31 11.70 -6.40
CA PRO A 140 6.98 12.65 -5.33
C PRO A 140 6.06 13.80 -5.74
N ALA A 141 6.24 14.36 -6.94
CA ALA A 141 5.40 15.43 -7.47
C ALA A 141 3.95 15.00 -7.76
N ALA A 142 3.69 13.69 -7.85
CA ALA A 142 2.36 13.17 -8.15
C ALA A 142 1.34 13.45 -7.04
N LEU A 143 1.76 13.55 -5.78
CA LEU A 143 0.85 13.76 -4.65
C LEU A 143 0.03 15.04 -4.80
N ILE A 144 0.67 16.19 -5.01
CA ILE A 144 -0.01 17.48 -5.11
C ILE A 144 -0.93 17.50 -6.33
N VAL A 145 -0.44 17.03 -7.48
CA VAL A 145 -1.23 16.99 -8.72
C VAL A 145 -2.43 16.07 -8.60
N ALA A 146 -2.27 14.91 -7.95
CA ALA A 146 -3.38 13.98 -7.70
C ALA A 146 -4.46 14.60 -6.82
N VAL A 147 -4.10 15.27 -5.72
CA VAL A 147 -5.04 15.96 -4.83
C VAL A 147 -5.88 17.00 -5.59
N ILE A 148 -5.25 17.85 -6.41
CA ILE A 148 -5.97 18.86 -7.20
C ILE A 148 -6.91 18.21 -8.20
N LYS A 149 -6.48 17.13 -8.86
CA LYS A 149 -7.30 16.41 -9.84
C LYS A 149 -8.47 15.65 -9.23
N LEU A 150 -8.34 15.13 -8.02
CA LEU A 150 -9.37 14.30 -7.39
C LEU A 150 -10.72 15.00 -7.30
N SER A 151 -10.74 16.28 -6.95
CA SER A 151 -11.99 17.06 -6.88
C SER A 151 -12.71 17.22 -8.23
N SER A 152 -12.01 17.01 -9.35
CA SER A 152 -12.62 17.02 -10.69
C SER A 152 -12.89 15.63 -11.26
N LEU A 153 -12.29 14.60 -10.69
CA LEU A 153 -12.39 13.21 -11.18
C LEU A 153 -13.34 12.34 -10.34
N THR A 154 -13.66 12.77 -9.12
CA THR A 154 -14.47 12.02 -8.16
C THR A 154 -15.49 12.93 -7.47
N HIS A 155 -16.32 12.36 -6.60
CA HIS A 155 -17.32 13.11 -5.82
C HIS A 155 -16.73 13.76 -4.55
N ILE A 156 -15.46 13.51 -4.18
CA ILE A 156 -14.87 14.11 -2.98
C ILE A 156 -14.45 15.56 -3.24
N ASP A 157 -14.63 16.41 -2.25
CA ASP A 157 -14.17 17.80 -2.30
C ASP A 157 -12.64 17.93 -2.09
N LEU A 158 -12.12 19.13 -2.33
CA LEU A 158 -10.69 19.40 -2.17
C LEU A 158 -10.21 19.16 -0.74
N ALA A 159 -11.02 19.46 0.28
CA ALA A 159 -10.66 19.26 1.67
C ALA A 159 -10.51 17.77 1.99
N ALA A 160 -11.43 16.94 1.52
CA ALA A 160 -11.34 15.49 1.63
C ALA A 160 -10.12 14.94 0.88
N ALA A 161 -9.86 15.42 -0.34
CA ALA A 161 -8.67 15.04 -1.10
C ALA A 161 -7.35 15.40 -0.39
N VAL A 162 -7.27 16.59 0.23
CA VAL A 162 -6.10 17.02 1.03
C VAL A 162 -5.90 16.09 2.23
N ARG A 163 -6.97 15.65 2.90
CA ARG A 163 -6.86 14.73 4.04
C ARG A 163 -6.20 13.41 3.69
N LEU A 164 -6.35 12.91 2.45
CA LEU A 164 -5.72 11.67 2.00
C LEU A 164 -4.19 11.74 1.96
N VAL A 165 -3.62 12.95 1.95
CA VAL A 165 -2.14 13.18 1.90
C VAL A 165 -1.60 13.91 3.12
N THR A 166 -2.44 14.24 4.09
CA THR A 166 -2.05 15.00 5.30
C THR A 166 -2.48 14.30 6.59
N LEU A 167 -3.70 14.52 7.05
CA LEU A 167 -4.19 14.02 8.33
C LEU A 167 -4.27 12.50 8.38
N ASN A 168 -4.79 11.88 7.32
CA ASN A 168 -4.99 10.44 7.32
C ASN A 168 -3.66 9.66 7.38
N PRO A 169 -2.64 9.96 6.52
CA PRO A 169 -1.34 9.29 6.64
C PRO A 169 -0.61 9.63 7.95
N ALA A 170 -0.78 10.82 8.50
CA ALA A 170 -0.24 11.14 9.82
C ALA A 170 -0.82 10.20 10.89
N LYS A 171 -2.15 10.04 10.92
CA LYS A 171 -2.82 9.12 11.83
C LYS A 171 -2.40 7.66 11.61
N ALA A 172 -2.35 7.19 10.36
CA ALA A 172 -1.93 5.83 10.04
C ALA A 172 -0.50 5.53 10.53
N ALA A 173 0.38 6.54 10.48
CA ALA A 173 1.75 6.45 10.96
C ALA A 173 1.90 6.70 12.49
N GLY A 174 0.82 6.96 13.22
CA GLY A 174 0.86 7.27 14.65
C GLY A 174 1.48 8.64 14.96
N LEU A 175 1.36 9.61 14.05
CA LEU A 175 1.89 10.98 14.19
C LEU A 175 0.77 11.94 14.58
N ASP A 176 0.60 12.18 15.86
CA ASP A 176 -0.50 13.00 16.37
C ASP A 176 -0.21 14.51 16.38
N ASP A 177 1.03 14.90 16.12
CA ASP A 177 1.50 16.30 16.21
C ASP A 177 1.38 17.07 14.87
N ARG A 178 0.86 16.48 13.80
CA ARG A 178 0.81 17.04 12.45
C ARG A 178 -0.39 16.56 11.63
N GLY A 179 -0.44 16.97 10.35
CA GLY A 179 -1.46 16.55 9.38
C GLY A 179 -2.69 17.45 9.31
N GLU A 180 -2.82 18.41 10.22
CA GLU A 180 -3.89 19.43 10.21
C GLU A 180 -3.41 20.75 10.80
N ILE A 181 -4.10 21.83 10.47
CA ILE A 181 -3.85 23.16 11.05
C ILE A 181 -4.67 23.27 12.33
N ALA A 182 -4.02 23.12 13.49
CA ALA A 182 -4.65 23.22 14.80
C ALA A 182 -3.65 23.75 15.84
N ILE A 183 -4.16 24.35 16.92
CA ILE A 183 -3.33 24.85 18.04
C ILE A 183 -2.57 23.65 18.65
N GLY A 184 -1.26 23.83 18.85
CA GLY A 184 -0.37 22.81 19.42
C GLY A 184 0.19 21.80 18.41
N LYS A 185 -0.24 21.85 17.16
CA LYS A 185 0.33 21.03 16.08
C LYS A 185 1.56 21.71 15.46
N ARG A 186 2.40 20.90 14.82
CA ARG A 186 3.53 21.40 14.04
C ARG A 186 3.05 22.19 12.83
N ALA A 187 3.72 23.31 12.56
CA ALA A 187 3.44 24.17 11.41
C ALA A 187 4.22 23.72 10.16
N ASP A 188 4.11 22.43 9.80
CA ASP A 188 4.65 21.86 8.56
C ASP A 188 3.68 22.21 7.42
N LEU A 189 3.82 23.41 6.84
CA LEU A 189 2.89 23.98 5.87
C LEU A 189 3.57 24.16 4.51
N ILE A 190 2.79 23.91 3.46
CA ILE A 190 3.16 24.27 2.08
C ILE A 190 2.09 25.19 1.49
N MET A 191 2.49 26.05 0.59
CA MET A 191 1.59 26.86 -0.24
C MET A 191 1.69 26.36 -1.67
N VAL A 192 0.52 26.08 -2.30
CA VAL A 192 0.40 25.52 -3.65
C VAL A 192 -0.38 26.48 -4.54
#